data_d681b4e836df7aca3b4c106fb8605702
#
_entry.id   d681b4e836df7aca3b4c106fb8605702
#
_cell.length_a   1.000
_cell.length_b   1.000
_cell.length_c   1.000
_cell.angle_alpha   90.00
_cell.angle_beta   90.00
_cell.angle_gamma   90.00
#
_symmetry.space_group_name_H-M   'P 1'
#
loop_
_entity.id
_entity.type
_entity.pdbx_description
1 polymer ?
#
loop_
_entity_poly.entity_id
_entity_poly.type
_entity_poly.pdbx_seq_one_letter_code
_entity_poly.pdbx_strand_id
1 'polypeptide(L)'
;MKSINTNPKVSIVIPTRNSAQTLEKCLRSVKNQTYNNSEIIVIDDFSNDETVTIAESFEAKIIRQKCNPAQARNLGVECASGEYVLFLDSDQILSPSVVEESLVKCTKENAEMVRIPEVFVGKEFWSVCSAIWKNCYDEVERLYEKRFSLVRGKPRFFVKKRVVDAGMFDNLLLWGEDYDLHQRLKNVNVKEAQCESVLYHCESFSLKQFFVKNLRYSKSMPIFMQQAKVEVFPNMLNHGLLTFAMILRKPQRPKIIVGCALLFWIKSNSMIMGVLPGLRK
;
A
#
# COMPACT_ATOMS: atom_id res chain seq x y z
N MET A 1 3.07 31.05 -18.61
CA MET A 1 1.98 30.25 -18.04
C MET A 1 2.04 28.87 -18.67
N LYS A 2 2.28 27.77 -17.93
CA LYS A 2 2.14 26.43 -18.47
C LYS A 2 0.66 26.23 -18.78
N SER A 3 0.32 25.81 -20.00
CA SER A 3 -1.03 25.38 -20.33
C SER A 3 -1.41 24.28 -19.36
N ILE A 4 -2.44 24.52 -18.54
CA ILE A 4 -2.98 23.49 -17.64
C ILE A 4 -3.64 22.47 -18.55
N ASN A 5 -3.07 21.26 -18.62
CA ASN A 5 -3.71 20.15 -19.30
C ASN A 5 -5.04 19.87 -18.59
N THR A 6 -6.16 20.11 -19.28
CA THR A 6 -7.49 19.95 -18.71
C THR A 6 -7.92 18.49 -18.59
N ASN A 7 -7.18 17.56 -19.21
CA ASN A 7 -7.46 16.12 -19.20
C ASN A 7 -6.15 15.30 -19.09
N PRO A 8 -5.43 15.41 -17.95
CA PRO A 8 -4.14 14.72 -17.79
C PRO A 8 -4.32 13.21 -17.73
N LYS A 9 -3.42 12.46 -18.37
CA LYS A 9 -3.46 10.99 -18.33
C LYS A 9 -2.95 10.45 -17.00
N VAL A 10 -3.65 9.44 -16.47
CA VAL A 10 -3.29 8.71 -15.24
C VAL A 10 -2.88 7.28 -15.58
N SER A 11 -1.69 6.85 -15.16
CA SER A 11 -1.24 5.47 -15.28
C SER A 11 -1.49 4.73 -13.96
N ILE A 12 -2.29 3.66 -14.00
CA ILE A 12 -2.60 2.83 -12.84
C ILE A 12 -1.71 1.60 -12.90
N VAL A 13 -0.76 1.53 -11.96
CA VAL A 13 0.25 0.48 -11.88
C VAL A 13 -0.16 -0.58 -10.88
N ILE A 14 -0.28 -1.82 -11.32
CA ILE A 14 -0.78 -2.95 -10.52
C ILE A 14 0.26 -4.08 -10.54
N PRO A 15 1.10 -4.22 -9.48
CA PRO A 15 1.93 -5.40 -9.30
C PRO A 15 1.07 -6.63 -9.06
N THR A 16 1.39 -7.75 -9.71
CA THR A 16 0.64 -9.01 -9.57
C THR A 16 1.56 -10.21 -9.42
N ARG A 17 1.08 -11.18 -8.64
CA ARG A 17 1.62 -12.54 -8.61
C ARG A 17 0.57 -13.49 -8.07
N ASN A 18 0.11 -14.42 -8.91
CA ASN A 18 -0.94 -15.38 -8.57
C ASN A 18 -2.16 -14.69 -7.93
N SER A 19 -2.69 -13.70 -8.64
CA SER A 19 -3.74 -12.78 -8.16
C SER A 19 -5.12 -13.05 -8.79
N ALA A 20 -5.33 -14.19 -9.46
CA ALA A 20 -6.58 -14.49 -10.17
C ALA A 20 -7.85 -14.33 -9.31
N GLN A 21 -7.76 -14.61 -8.01
CA GLN A 21 -8.91 -14.50 -7.10
C GLN A 21 -9.38 -13.06 -6.83
N THR A 22 -8.51 -12.07 -7.00
CA THR A 22 -8.77 -10.69 -6.60
C THR A 22 -8.69 -9.69 -7.75
N LEU A 23 -7.84 -9.96 -8.73
CA LEU A 23 -7.48 -9.04 -9.80
C LEU A 23 -8.69 -8.57 -10.62
N GLU A 24 -9.65 -9.46 -10.92
CA GLU A 24 -10.84 -9.05 -11.69
C GLU A 24 -11.62 -7.93 -11.01
N LYS A 25 -11.82 -8.03 -9.69
CA LYS A 25 -12.54 -7.00 -8.92
C LYS A 25 -11.75 -5.69 -8.86
N CYS A 26 -10.44 -5.79 -8.73
CA CYS A 26 -9.53 -4.65 -8.78
C CYS A 26 -9.66 -3.92 -10.13
N LEU A 27 -9.48 -4.62 -11.25
CA LEU A 27 -9.55 -4.05 -12.60
C LEU A 27 -10.93 -3.51 -12.94
N ARG A 28 -11.99 -4.19 -12.53
CA ARG A 28 -13.37 -3.70 -12.67
C ARG A 28 -13.58 -2.37 -11.93
N SER A 29 -13.00 -2.20 -10.75
CA SER A 29 -13.08 -0.94 -10.00
C SER A 29 -12.31 0.20 -10.68
N VAL A 30 -11.25 -0.12 -11.41
CA VAL A 30 -10.50 0.84 -12.24
C VAL A 30 -11.31 1.25 -13.47
N LYS A 31 -11.92 0.30 -14.18
CA LYS A 31 -12.77 0.61 -15.35
C LYS A 31 -14.05 1.40 -14.96
N ASN A 32 -14.50 1.28 -13.72
CA ASN A 32 -15.68 1.98 -13.19
C ASN A 32 -15.35 3.35 -12.56
N GLN A 33 -14.15 3.87 -12.74
CA GLN A 33 -13.84 5.24 -12.30
C GLN A 33 -14.60 6.28 -13.11
N THR A 34 -14.99 7.38 -12.45
CA THR A 34 -15.63 8.53 -13.11
C THR A 34 -14.69 9.25 -14.07
N TYR A 35 -13.38 9.11 -13.88
CA TYR A 35 -12.34 9.66 -14.73
C TYR A 35 -11.84 8.63 -15.75
N ASN A 36 -11.99 8.94 -17.06
CA ASN A 36 -11.77 7.97 -18.13
C ASN A 36 -10.40 8.04 -18.81
N ASN A 37 -9.64 9.15 -18.68
CA ASN A 37 -8.33 9.26 -19.33
C ASN A 37 -7.25 8.55 -18.50
N SER A 38 -7.33 7.23 -18.45
CA SER A 38 -6.38 6.38 -17.72
C SER A 38 -5.90 5.21 -18.56
N GLU A 39 -4.73 4.68 -18.19
CA GLU A 39 -4.21 3.40 -18.68
C GLU A 39 -3.96 2.45 -17.51
N ILE A 40 -4.11 1.17 -17.76
CA ILE A 40 -3.83 0.10 -16.79
C ILE A 40 -2.52 -0.57 -17.17
N ILE A 41 -1.59 -0.67 -16.22
CA ILE A 41 -0.29 -1.31 -16.38
C ILE A 41 -0.18 -2.40 -15.33
N VAL A 42 -0.20 -3.67 -15.75
CA VAL A 42 -0.05 -4.83 -14.90
C VAL A 42 1.40 -5.32 -15.00
N ILE A 43 2.09 -5.41 -13.87
CA ILE A 43 3.43 -5.97 -13.79
C ILE A 43 3.33 -7.34 -13.12
N ASP A 44 3.51 -8.39 -13.92
CA ASP A 44 3.32 -9.77 -13.50
C ASP A 44 4.64 -10.47 -13.15
N ASP A 45 4.82 -10.86 -11.88
CA ASP A 45 5.97 -11.67 -11.39
C ASP A 45 5.76 -13.16 -11.73
N PHE A 46 5.62 -13.50 -13.01
CA PHE A 46 5.44 -14.86 -13.54
C PHE A 46 4.36 -15.66 -12.79
N SER A 47 3.13 -15.18 -12.83
CA SER A 47 1.96 -15.92 -12.34
C SER A 47 1.75 -17.23 -13.09
N ASN A 48 1.28 -18.25 -12.35
CA ASN A 48 1.00 -19.59 -12.87
C ASN A 48 -0.52 -19.90 -12.86
N ASP A 49 -1.33 -18.92 -12.48
CA ASP A 49 -2.79 -18.96 -12.48
C ASP A 49 -3.36 -18.07 -13.59
N GLU A 50 -4.65 -17.84 -13.61
CA GLU A 50 -5.34 -17.04 -14.63
C GLU A 50 -5.08 -15.51 -14.56
N THR A 51 -4.12 -15.05 -13.72
CA THR A 51 -3.84 -13.61 -13.53
C THR A 51 -3.64 -12.88 -14.85
N VAL A 52 -2.82 -13.42 -15.74
CA VAL A 52 -2.49 -12.78 -17.05
C VAL A 52 -3.71 -12.74 -17.94
N THR A 53 -4.44 -13.84 -18.08
CA THR A 53 -5.68 -13.92 -18.87
C THR A 53 -6.74 -12.92 -18.41
N ILE A 54 -6.89 -12.77 -17.08
CA ILE A 54 -7.78 -11.76 -16.50
C ILE A 54 -7.31 -10.36 -16.89
N ALA A 55 -6.01 -10.04 -16.77
CA ALA A 55 -5.48 -8.73 -17.12
C ALA A 55 -5.68 -8.39 -18.61
N GLU A 56 -5.50 -9.38 -19.50
CA GLU A 56 -5.76 -9.25 -20.95
C GLU A 56 -7.23 -8.88 -21.23
N SER A 57 -8.18 -9.50 -20.54
CA SER A 57 -9.60 -9.23 -20.72
C SER A 57 -10.03 -7.80 -20.36
N PHE A 58 -9.19 -7.06 -19.63
CA PHE A 58 -9.39 -5.64 -19.29
C PHE A 58 -8.52 -4.69 -20.12
N GLU A 59 -7.89 -5.19 -21.20
CA GLU A 59 -7.02 -4.41 -22.10
C GLU A 59 -5.85 -3.73 -21.34
N ALA A 60 -5.34 -4.39 -20.30
CA ALA A 60 -4.21 -3.89 -19.56
C ALA A 60 -2.91 -4.06 -20.35
N LYS A 61 -2.00 -3.09 -20.26
CA LYS A 61 -0.62 -3.26 -20.73
C LYS A 61 0.09 -4.18 -19.74
N ILE A 62 0.50 -5.37 -20.19
CA ILE A 62 1.09 -6.40 -19.35
C ILE A 62 2.59 -6.48 -19.58
N ILE A 63 3.37 -6.43 -18.49
CA ILE A 63 4.80 -6.66 -18.48
C ILE A 63 5.07 -7.84 -17.56
N ARG A 64 5.67 -8.91 -18.10
CA ARG A 64 6.04 -10.10 -17.31
C ARG A 64 7.53 -10.06 -16.99
N GLN A 65 7.86 -9.87 -15.73
CA GLN A 65 9.25 -9.80 -15.26
C GLN A 65 9.37 -10.28 -13.82
N LYS A 66 10.43 -11.07 -13.56
CA LYS A 66 10.77 -11.47 -12.19
C LYS A 66 11.15 -10.25 -11.36
N CYS A 67 10.34 -9.93 -10.36
CA CYS A 67 10.52 -8.72 -9.57
C CYS A 67 9.87 -8.83 -8.18
N ASN A 68 10.38 -8.06 -7.24
CA ASN A 68 9.69 -7.79 -5.98
C ASN A 68 8.68 -6.63 -6.16
N PRO A 69 7.83 -6.33 -5.16
CA PRO A 69 6.83 -5.26 -5.29
C PRO A 69 7.40 -3.86 -5.58
N ALA A 70 8.56 -3.51 -5.01
CA ALA A 70 9.22 -2.23 -5.29
C ALA A 70 9.70 -2.15 -6.75
N GLN A 71 10.38 -3.19 -7.23
CA GLN A 71 10.82 -3.30 -8.62
C GLN A 71 9.64 -3.28 -9.59
N ALA A 72 8.54 -3.95 -9.27
CA ALA A 72 7.33 -3.95 -10.09
C ALA A 72 6.73 -2.54 -10.21
N ARG A 73 6.66 -1.78 -9.10
CA ARG A 73 6.18 -0.40 -9.14
C ARG A 73 7.12 0.50 -9.95
N ASN A 74 8.44 0.33 -9.82
CA ASN A 74 9.42 1.08 -10.61
C ASN A 74 9.27 0.83 -12.09
N LEU A 75 9.19 -0.43 -12.50
CA LEU A 75 8.95 -0.81 -13.89
C LEU A 75 7.63 -0.24 -14.42
N GLY A 76 6.60 -0.23 -13.57
CA GLY A 76 5.33 0.41 -13.89
C GLY A 76 5.47 1.93 -14.13
N VAL A 77 6.27 2.64 -13.32
CA VAL A 77 6.57 4.08 -13.52
C VAL A 77 7.32 4.32 -14.82
N GLU A 78 8.30 3.48 -15.14
CA GLU A 78 9.07 3.56 -16.40
C GLU A 78 8.18 3.36 -17.64
N CYS A 79 7.23 2.42 -17.54
CA CYS A 79 6.30 2.10 -18.61
C CYS A 79 5.08 3.05 -18.71
N ALA A 80 4.88 3.88 -17.70
CA ALA A 80 3.75 4.80 -17.59
C ALA A 80 3.86 5.96 -18.60
N SER A 81 2.80 6.21 -19.36
CA SER A 81 2.71 7.37 -20.25
C SER A 81 1.98 8.57 -19.63
N GLY A 82 1.31 8.37 -18.49
CA GLY A 82 0.55 9.40 -17.79
C GLY A 82 1.43 10.42 -17.06
N GLU A 83 0.88 11.62 -16.88
CA GLU A 83 1.48 12.67 -16.03
C GLU A 83 1.39 12.31 -14.54
N TYR A 84 0.41 11.50 -14.19
CA TYR A 84 0.17 10.99 -12.84
C TYR A 84 0.27 9.47 -12.81
N VAL A 85 0.68 8.95 -11.66
CA VAL A 85 0.70 7.51 -11.39
C VAL A 85 -0.13 7.19 -10.14
N LEU A 86 -0.93 6.14 -10.23
CA LEU A 86 -1.64 5.54 -9.11
C LEU A 86 -1.10 4.13 -8.88
N PHE A 87 -0.59 3.85 -7.69
CA PHE A 87 -0.20 2.48 -7.31
C PHE A 87 -1.37 1.79 -6.63
N LEU A 88 -1.78 0.65 -7.17
CA LEU A 88 -2.90 -0.14 -6.70
C LEU A 88 -2.47 -1.60 -6.53
N ASP A 89 -2.70 -2.19 -5.37
CA ASP A 89 -2.41 -3.61 -5.18
C ASP A 89 -3.56 -4.46 -5.77
N SER A 90 -3.25 -5.65 -6.26
CA SER A 90 -4.23 -6.52 -6.98
C SER A 90 -5.40 -7.02 -6.12
N ASP A 91 -5.35 -6.82 -4.81
CA ASP A 91 -6.40 -7.13 -3.83
C ASP A 91 -7.12 -5.87 -3.31
N GLN A 92 -6.95 -4.73 -4.01
CA GLN A 92 -7.60 -3.47 -3.67
C GLN A 92 -8.71 -3.11 -4.66
N ILE A 93 -9.74 -2.44 -4.17
CA ILE A 93 -10.91 -1.99 -4.94
C ILE A 93 -11.08 -0.49 -4.68
N LEU A 94 -11.06 0.31 -5.75
CA LEU A 94 -11.28 1.75 -5.66
C LEU A 94 -12.78 2.07 -5.55
N SER A 95 -13.15 3.06 -4.73
CA SER A 95 -14.45 3.72 -4.88
C SER A 95 -14.48 4.56 -6.16
N PRO A 96 -15.65 4.84 -6.74
CA PRO A 96 -15.76 5.33 -8.13
C PRO A 96 -15.07 6.66 -8.44
N SER A 97 -14.90 7.53 -7.45
CA SER A 97 -14.39 8.91 -7.64
C SER A 97 -12.93 9.12 -7.21
N VAL A 98 -12.21 8.06 -6.85
CA VAL A 98 -10.83 8.18 -6.33
C VAL A 98 -9.89 8.90 -7.28
N VAL A 99 -9.90 8.53 -8.57
CA VAL A 99 -8.98 9.11 -9.56
C VAL A 99 -9.33 10.58 -9.82
N GLU A 100 -10.60 10.88 -10.03
CA GLU A 100 -11.07 12.24 -10.27
C GLU A 100 -10.76 13.16 -9.07
N GLU A 101 -11.09 12.71 -7.86
CA GLU A 101 -10.83 13.49 -6.64
C GLU A 101 -9.33 13.72 -6.43
N SER A 102 -8.49 12.69 -6.68
CA SER A 102 -7.03 12.84 -6.59
C SER A 102 -6.50 13.90 -7.57
N LEU A 103 -7.01 13.93 -8.80
CA LEU A 103 -6.67 14.95 -9.78
C LEU A 103 -7.13 16.34 -9.33
N VAL A 104 -8.33 16.45 -8.77
CA VAL A 104 -8.85 17.72 -8.21
C VAL A 104 -7.94 18.24 -7.08
N LYS A 105 -7.47 17.36 -6.18
CA LYS A 105 -6.48 17.71 -5.15
C LYS A 105 -5.18 18.24 -5.76
N CYS A 106 -4.69 17.60 -6.81
CA CYS A 106 -3.47 18.05 -7.49
C CYS A 106 -3.66 19.39 -8.20
N THR A 107 -4.78 19.61 -8.87
CA THR A 107 -5.01 20.82 -9.67
C THR A 107 -5.45 22.02 -8.85
N LYS A 108 -6.36 21.84 -7.90
CA LYS A 108 -6.91 22.94 -7.08
C LYS A 108 -6.09 23.25 -5.83
N GLU A 109 -5.55 22.22 -5.18
CA GLU A 109 -4.77 22.39 -3.96
C GLU A 109 -3.26 22.41 -4.22
N ASN A 110 -2.82 22.26 -5.48
CA ASN A 110 -1.41 22.10 -5.88
C ASN A 110 -0.70 20.95 -5.12
N ALA A 111 -1.43 19.88 -4.82
CA ALA A 111 -0.83 18.69 -4.25
C ALA A 111 -0.02 17.94 -5.31
N GLU A 112 1.05 17.29 -4.90
CA GLU A 112 1.92 16.53 -5.81
C GLU A 112 1.93 15.03 -5.44
N MET A 113 1.36 14.72 -4.28
CA MET A 113 1.01 13.37 -3.85
C MET A 113 -0.32 13.41 -3.10
N VAL A 114 -1.12 12.34 -3.26
CA VAL A 114 -2.43 12.24 -2.63
C VAL A 114 -2.54 10.91 -1.89
N ARG A 115 -2.92 11.01 -0.63
CA ARG A 115 -3.26 9.86 0.21
C ARG A 115 -4.70 9.47 -0.04
N ILE A 116 -4.91 8.19 -0.28
CA ILE A 116 -6.22 7.58 -0.42
C ILE A 116 -6.45 6.75 0.85
N PRO A 117 -7.47 7.07 1.67
CA PRO A 117 -7.78 6.28 2.86
C PRO A 117 -8.07 4.82 2.51
N GLU A 118 -7.50 3.89 3.27
CA GLU A 118 -7.72 2.46 3.10
C GLU A 118 -8.73 1.95 4.12
N VAL A 119 -9.67 1.11 3.67
CA VAL A 119 -10.59 0.36 4.51
C VAL A 119 -10.29 -1.13 4.34
N PHE A 120 -9.74 -1.74 5.36
CA PHE A 120 -9.42 -3.18 5.32
C PHE A 120 -10.67 -4.01 5.58
N VAL A 121 -10.88 -5.02 4.73
CA VAL A 121 -12.02 -5.94 4.75
C VAL A 121 -11.52 -7.37 4.71
N GLY A 122 -11.97 -8.21 5.64
CA GLY A 122 -11.66 -9.63 5.68
C GLY A 122 -12.95 -10.48 5.65
N LYS A 123 -12.87 -11.70 5.13
CA LYS A 123 -14.00 -12.65 5.11
C LYS A 123 -13.77 -13.81 6.08
N GLU A 124 -12.58 -14.39 6.07
CA GLU A 124 -12.20 -15.49 6.94
C GLU A 124 -11.75 -14.97 8.32
N PHE A 125 -11.75 -15.82 9.32
CA PHE A 125 -11.46 -15.43 10.71
C PHE A 125 -10.16 -14.61 10.84
N TRP A 126 -9.05 -15.07 10.26
CA TRP A 126 -7.76 -14.40 10.38
C TRP A 126 -7.69 -13.09 9.60
N SER A 127 -8.28 -13.04 8.42
CA SER A 127 -8.37 -11.81 7.63
C SER A 127 -9.29 -10.78 8.28
N VAL A 128 -10.38 -11.21 8.94
CA VAL A 128 -11.23 -10.32 9.75
C VAL A 128 -10.45 -9.74 10.94
N CYS A 129 -9.70 -10.56 11.67
CA CYS A 129 -8.85 -10.07 12.77
C CYS A 129 -7.80 -9.05 12.28
N SER A 130 -7.17 -9.32 11.14
CA SER A 130 -6.20 -8.40 10.53
C SER A 130 -6.84 -7.10 10.08
N ALA A 131 -8.00 -7.17 9.42
CA ALA A 131 -8.73 -5.99 8.97
C ALA A 131 -9.13 -5.09 10.15
N ILE A 132 -9.67 -5.67 11.23
CA ILE A 132 -10.00 -4.92 12.46
C ILE A 132 -8.74 -4.28 13.04
N TRP A 133 -7.64 -5.04 13.15
CA TRP A 133 -6.37 -4.50 13.64
C TRP A 133 -5.90 -3.30 12.80
N LYS A 134 -5.84 -3.44 11.48
CA LYS A 134 -5.35 -2.40 10.57
C LYS A 134 -6.24 -1.16 10.56
N ASN A 135 -7.57 -1.32 10.54
CA ASN A 135 -8.50 -0.19 10.63
C ASN A 135 -8.36 0.56 11.97
N CYS A 136 -8.16 -0.15 13.09
CA CYS A 136 -7.89 0.50 14.37
C CYS A 136 -6.48 1.13 14.40
N TYR A 137 -5.50 0.51 13.73
CA TYR A 137 -4.15 1.06 13.60
C TYR A 137 -4.17 2.41 12.88
N ASP A 138 -4.85 2.50 11.74
CA ASP A 138 -4.99 3.75 10.98
C ASP A 138 -5.76 4.82 11.76
N GLU A 139 -6.75 4.42 12.57
CA GLU A 139 -7.47 5.34 13.44
C GLU A 139 -6.58 5.90 14.55
N VAL A 140 -5.72 5.06 15.16
CA VAL A 140 -4.71 5.51 16.14
C VAL A 140 -3.72 6.47 15.49
N GLU A 141 -3.22 6.15 14.30
CA GLU A 141 -2.33 7.06 13.57
C GLU A 141 -2.98 8.43 13.36
N ARG A 142 -4.24 8.46 12.95
CA ARG A 142 -4.99 9.70 12.75
C ARG A 142 -5.16 10.52 14.03
N LEU A 143 -5.45 9.86 15.15
CA LEU A 143 -5.69 10.53 16.44
C LEU A 143 -4.41 11.04 17.09
N TYR A 144 -3.29 10.37 16.82
CA TYR A 144 -2.01 10.64 17.48
C TYR A 144 -0.90 11.05 16.50
N GLU A 145 -1.24 11.57 15.33
CA GLU A 145 -0.32 11.94 14.25
C GLU A 145 0.86 12.80 14.73
N LYS A 146 0.62 13.74 15.64
CA LYS A 146 1.67 14.61 16.21
C LYS A 146 2.59 13.89 17.21
N ARG A 147 2.16 12.77 17.77
CA ARG A 147 2.89 12.04 18.81
C ARG A 147 3.80 10.97 18.24
N PHE A 148 3.40 10.35 17.13
CA PHE A 148 4.17 9.33 16.45
C PHE A 148 4.79 9.95 15.20
N SER A 149 6.13 9.96 15.16
CA SER A 149 6.88 10.41 13.98
C SER A 149 6.74 9.45 12.78
N LEU A 150 5.99 8.37 12.94
CA LEU A 150 5.64 7.46 11.86
C LEU A 150 4.69 8.16 10.90
N VAL A 151 5.03 8.17 9.64
CA VAL A 151 4.20 8.77 8.61
C VAL A 151 2.92 7.96 8.45
N ARG A 152 1.81 8.65 8.65
CA ARG A 152 0.48 8.11 8.52
C ARG A 152 0.19 7.73 7.08
N GLY A 153 -0.28 6.50 6.89
CA GLY A 153 -0.81 5.97 5.62
C GLY A 153 0.02 6.39 4.40
N LYS A 154 -0.03 5.67 3.35
CA LYS A 154 0.90 5.88 2.24
C LYS A 154 0.19 6.60 1.12
N PRO A 155 0.72 7.71 0.59
CA PRO A 155 0.21 8.25 -0.65
C PRO A 155 0.25 7.15 -1.72
N ARG A 156 -0.79 7.11 -2.55
CA ARG A 156 -0.86 6.14 -3.65
C ARG A 156 -0.96 6.81 -5.01
N PHE A 157 -1.36 8.07 -5.03
CA PHE A 157 -1.46 8.87 -6.23
C PHE A 157 -0.39 9.97 -6.22
N PHE A 158 0.34 10.12 -7.34
CA PHE A 158 1.50 11.01 -7.42
C PHE A 158 1.58 11.72 -8.76
N VAL A 159 2.11 12.92 -8.77
CA VAL A 159 2.74 13.49 -9.96
C VAL A 159 3.93 12.58 -10.31
N LYS A 160 3.89 11.90 -11.46
CA LYS A 160 4.91 10.92 -11.88
C LYS A 160 6.33 11.46 -11.76
N LYS A 161 6.54 12.71 -12.22
CA LYS A 161 7.86 13.35 -12.16
C LYS A 161 8.42 13.37 -10.74
N ARG A 162 7.60 13.56 -9.70
CA ARG A 162 8.07 13.58 -8.31
C ARG A 162 8.58 12.24 -7.83
N VAL A 163 7.96 11.16 -8.25
CA VAL A 163 8.43 9.80 -7.96
C VAL A 163 9.79 9.55 -8.63
N VAL A 164 9.94 9.96 -9.89
CA VAL A 164 11.18 9.80 -10.64
C VAL A 164 12.31 10.67 -10.03
N ASP A 165 12.04 11.94 -9.75
CA ASP A 165 13.01 12.88 -9.17
C ASP A 165 13.48 12.42 -7.77
N ALA A 166 12.62 11.72 -7.02
CA ALA A 166 12.96 11.14 -5.73
C ALA A 166 13.75 9.82 -5.82
N GLY A 167 14.03 9.31 -7.03
CA GLY A 167 14.77 8.07 -7.24
C GLY A 167 13.89 6.80 -7.14
N MET A 168 12.56 6.93 -7.26
CA MET A 168 11.59 5.84 -7.25
C MET A 168 11.61 5.01 -5.95
N PHE A 169 11.12 3.77 -5.97
CA PHE A 169 11.12 2.87 -4.80
C PHE A 169 12.50 2.22 -4.63
N ASP A 170 12.93 2.02 -3.38
CA ASP A 170 14.16 1.25 -3.11
C ASP A 170 13.91 -0.24 -3.34
N ASN A 171 14.62 -0.81 -4.31
CA ASN A 171 14.53 -2.20 -4.72
C ASN A 171 14.97 -3.21 -3.65
N LEU A 172 15.69 -2.79 -2.63
CA LEU A 172 16.15 -3.64 -1.53
C LEU A 172 15.09 -3.83 -0.45
N LEU A 173 14.08 -2.96 -0.42
CA LEU A 173 13.01 -3.03 0.56
C LEU A 173 11.91 -3.99 0.10
N LEU A 174 11.68 -5.04 0.87
CA LEU A 174 10.52 -5.95 0.72
C LEU A 174 9.32 -5.49 1.54
N TRP A 175 9.54 -4.56 2.45
CA TRP A 175 8.55 -3.92 3.32
C TRP A 175 9.04 -2.51 3.68
N GLY A 176 8.12 -1.55 3.69
CA GLY A 176 8.41 -0.16 4.02
C GLY A 176 8.95 0.67 2.84
N GLU A 177 8.95 0.12 1.62
CA GLU A 177 9.36 0.78 0.39
C GLU A 177 8.54 2.04 0.08
N ASP A 178 7.26 1.99 0.40
CA ASP A 178 6.31 3.10 0.27
C ASP A 178 6.49 4.15 1.38
N TYR A 179 6.82 3.72 2.59
CA TYR A 179 7.20 4.63 3.68
C TYR A 179 8.49 5.38 3.33
N ASP A 180 9.51 4.68 2.84
CA ASP A 180 10.78 5.27 2.43
C ASP A 180 10.58 6.33 1.34
N LEU A 181 9.88 5.99 0.26
CA LEU A 181 9.56 6.95 -0.81
C LEU A 181 8.81 8.18 -0.26
N HIS A 182 7.81 7.95 0.59
CA HIS A 182 7.04 9.04 1.20
C HIS A 182 7.93 9.97 2.04
N GLN A 183 8.85 9.43 2.84
CA GLN A 183 9.79 10.23 3.61
C GLN A 183 10.73 11.05 2.72
N ARG A 184 11.28 10.45 1.66
CA ARG A 184 12.13 11.17 0.71
C ARG A 184 11.38 12.32 0.03
N LEU A 185 10.13 12.13 -0.35
CA LEU A 185 9.27 13.17 -0.92
C LEU A 185 8.95 14.27 0.09
N LYS A 186 8.66 13.92 1.35
CA LYS A 186 8.46 14.89 2.43
C LYS A 186 9.70 15.74 2.70
N ASN A 187 10.88 15.15 2.69
CA ASN A 187 12.16 15.85 2.94
C ASN A 187 12.49 16.90 1.86
N VAL A 188 11.91 16.77 0.67
CA VAL A 188 12.02 17.78 -0.39
C VAL A 188 10.75 18.64 -0.53
N ASN A 189 9.91 18.66 0.52
CA ASN A 189 8.72 19.50 0.65
C ASN A 189 7.65 19.24 -0.45
N VAL A 190 7.53 18.01 -0.96
CA VAL A 190 6.45 17.65 -1.87
C VAL A 190 5.12 17.80 -1.13
N LYS A 191 4.20 18.56 -1.71
CA LYS A 191 2.91 18.87 -1.08
C LYS A 191 1.96 17.68 -1.14
N GLU A 192 1.47 17.27 0.03
CA GLU A 192 0.53 16.17 0.21
C GLU A 192 -0.89 16.67 0.42
N ALA A 193 -1.87 15.98 -0.17
CA ALA A 193 -3.30 16.09 0.14
C ALA A 193 -3.88 14.71 0.47
N GLN A 194 -5.13 14.68 0.91
CA GLN A 194 -5.87 13.45 1.18
C GLN A 194 -7.23 13.49 0.50
N CYS A 195 -7.63 12.36 -0.14
CA CYS A 195 -8.98 12.14 -0.64
C CYS A 195 -9.97 11.91 0.52
N GLU A 196 -11.25 12.16 0.25
CA GLU A 196 -12.36 11.65 1.05
C GLU A 196 -12.80 10.26 0.56
N SER A 197 -12.73 10.03 -0.74
CA SER A 197 -12.93 8.73 -1.38
C SER A 197 -11.92 7.70 -0.85
N VAL A 198 -12.38 6.46 -0.74
CA VAL A 198 -11.62 5.37 -0.11
C VAL A 198 -11.28 4.28 -1.10
N LEU A 199 -10.27 3.48 -0.77
CA LEU A 199 -10.05 2.19 -1.36
C LEU A 199 -10.29 1.08 -0.34
N TYR A 200 -10.81 -0.05 -0.80
CA TYR A 200 -11.04 -1.24 0.03
C TYR A 200 -9.93 -2.24 -0.21
N HIS A 201 -9.25 -2.66 0.86
CA HIS A 201 -8.22 -3.69 0.81
C HIS A 201 -8.81 -5.02 1.26
N CYS A 202 -9.03 -5.91 0.29
CA CYS A 202 -9.69 -7.19 0.51
C CYS A 202 -8.69 -8.26 0.96
N GLU A 203 -8.56 -8.47 2.26
CA GLU A 203 -7.65 -9.46 2.81
C GLU A 203 -8.24 -10.87 2.78
N SER A 204 -7.45 -11.83 2.31
CA SER A 204 -7.75 -13.26 2.39
C SER A 204 -6.44 -14.02 2.59
N PHE A 205 -6.28 -14.63 3.77
CA PHE A 205 -5.10 -15.43 4.08
C PHE A 205 -5.35 -16.41 5.25
N SER A 206 -4.61 -17.49 5.25
CA SER A 206 -4.48 -18.39 6.39
C SER A 206 -3.41 -17.88 7.38
N LEU A 207 -3.45 -18.35 8.62
CA LEU A 207 -2.44 -18.01 9.63
C LEU A 207 -1.01 -18.36 9.17
N LYS A 208 -0.86 -19.50 8.45
CA LYS A 208 0.42 -19.91 7.86
C LYS A 208 0.93 -18.91 6.83
N GLN A 209 0.06 -18.46 5.93
CA GLN A 209 0.42 -17.45 4.92
C GLN A 209 0.80 -16.12 5.57
N PHE A 210 0.08 -15.71 6.61
CA PHE A 210 0.42 -14.51 7.37
C PHE A 210 1.81 -14.61 8.01
N PHE A 211 2.13 -15.73 8.67
CA PHE A 211 3.44 -15.96 9.28
C PHE A 211 4.56 -15.92 8.24
N VAL A 212 4.43 -16.68 7.13
CA VAL A 212 5.44 -16.74 6.06
C VAL A 212 5.65 -15.36 5.42
N LYS A 213 4.57 -14.59 5.18
CA LYS A 213 4.64 -13.22 4.65
C LYS A 213 5.43 -12.30 5.58
N ASN A 214 5.14 -12.32 6.88
CA ASN A 214 5.85 -11.47 7.85
C ASN A 214 7.31 -11.88 8.01
N LEU A 215 7.62 -13.18 7.99
CA LEU A 215 9.00 -13.67 8.00
C LEU A 215 9.79 -13.24 6.76
N ARG A 216 9.15 -13.21 5.57
CA ARG A 216 9.78 -12.65 4.36
C ARG A 216 10.05 -11.15 4.50
N TYR A 217 9.10 -10.40 5.03
CA TYR A 217 9.24 -8.96 5.22
C TYR A 217 10.32 -8.59 6.24
N SER A 218 10.51 -9.41 7.28
CA SER A 218 11.53 -9.17 8.31
C SER A 218 12.95 -9.15 7.75
N LYS A 219 13.20 -9.78 6.58
CA LYS A 219 14.52 -9.79 5.94
C LYS A 219 15.02 -8.41 5.50
N SER A 220 14.11 -7.50 5.15
CA SER A 220 14.47 -6.11 4.80
C SER A 220 14.42 -5.14 5.98
N MET A 221 13.99 -5.59 7.15
CA MET A 221 13.86 -4.74 8.34
C MET A 221 15.17 -4.04 8.76
N PRO A 222 16.34 -4.71 8.78
CA PRO A 222 17.60 -4.04 9.11
C PRO A 222 17.95 -2.92 8.14
N ILE A 223 17.69 -3.11 6.84
CA ILE A 223 17.93 -2.10 5.80
C ILE A 223 17.01 -0.91 6.05
N PHE A 224 15.72 -1.19 6.25
CA PHE A 224 14.73 -0.16 6.54
C PHE A 224 15.07 0.65 7.80
N MET A 225 15.46 0.00 8.89
CA MET A 225 15.83 0.67 10.15
C MET A 225 17.05 1.58 9.97
N GLN A 226 18.04 1.14 9.20
CA GLN A 226 19.25 1.93 8.92
C GLN A 226 18.91 3.19 8.09
N GLN A 227 18.02 3.07 7.12
CA GLN A 227 17.61 4.18 6.24
C GLN A 227 16.65 5.15 6.94
N ALA A 228 15.66 4.63 7.66
CA ALA A 228 14.62 5.44 8.27
C ALA A 228 15.10 6.36 9.41
N LYS A 229 16.28 6.08 9.99
CA LYS A 229 16.84 6.82 11.15
C LYS A 229 15.84 7.03 12.30
N VAL A 230 14.86 6.15 12.44
CA VAL A 230 13.76 6.24 13.39
C VAL A 230 13.95 5.18 14.47
N GLU A 231 13.61 5.51 15.70
CA GLU A 231 13.40 4.53 16.77
C GLU A 231 12.14 3.71 16.48
N VAL A 232 12.27 2.81 15.49
CA VAL A 232 11.13 2.05 14.93
C VAL A 232 10.47 1.18 16.01
N PHE A 233 11.26 0.52 16.86
CA PHE A 233 10.77 -0.45 17.81
C PHE A 233 9.92 0.14 18.94
N PRO A 234 10.36 1.16 19.70
CA PRO A 234 9.55 1.76 20.74
C PRO A 234 8.25 2.34 20.20
N ASN A 235 8.31 3.00 19.04
CA ASN A 235 7.13 3.58 18.41
C ASN A 235 6.14 2.51 17.92
N MET A 236 6.62 1.42 17.34
CA MET A 236 5.76 0.30 16.91
C MET A 236 5.08 -0.40 18.09
N LEU A 237 5.80 -0.59 19.21
CA LEU A 237 5.22 -1.22 20.41
C LEU A 237 4.14 -0.33 21.02
N ASN A 238 4.44 0.95 21.23
CA ASN A 238 3.48 1.92 21.79
C ASN A 238 2.24 2.05 20.90
N HIS A 239 2.44 2.14 19.59
CA HIS A 239 1.35 2.18 18.63
C HIS A 239 0.51 0.91 18.66
N GLY A 240 1.17 -0.26 18.73
CA GLY A 240 0.50 -1.55 18.87
C GLY A 240 -0.36 -1.66 20.14
N LEU A 241 0.13 -1.20 21.26
CA LEU A 241 -0.62 -1.17 22.54
C LEU A 241 -1.84 -0.26 22.45
N LEU A 242 -1.70 0.94 21.87
CA LEU A 242 -2.83 1.84 21.65
C LEU A 242 -3.87 1.28 20.67
N THR A 243 -3.42 0.61 19.62
CA THR A 243 -4.30 -0.10 18.68
C THR A 243 -5.09 -1.18 19.41
N PHE A 244 -4.43 -1.97 20.25
CA PHE A 244 -5.10 -3.00 21.05
C PHE A 244 -6.10 -2.41 22.04
N ALA A 245 -5.73 -1.35 22.76
CA ALA A 245 -6.65 -0.62 23.62
C ALA A 245 -7.89 -0.10 22.87
N MET A 246 -7.71 0.35 21.62
CA MET A 246 -8.83 0.78 20.77
C MET A 246 -9.73 -0.40 20.37
N ILE A 247 -9.17 -1.56 20.04
CA ILE A 247 -9.93 -2.78 19.75
C ILE A 247 -10.80 -3.18 20.96
N LEU A 248 -10.24 -3.10 22.17
CA LEU A 248 -10.97 -3.43 23.41
C LEU A 248 -12.15 -2.48 23.70
N ARG A 249 -12.07 -1.24 23.22
CA ARG A 249 -13.17 -0.25 23.36
C ARG A 249 -14.31 -0.46 22.37
N LYS A 250 -14.09 -1.20 21.29
CA LYS A 250 -15.11 -1.49 20.27
C LYS A 250 -15.83 -2.81 20.62
N PRO A 251 -17.13 -2.94 20.32
CA PRO A 251 -17.87 -4.17 20.58
C PRO A 251 -17.38 -5.30 19.67
N GLN A 252 -16.47 -6.11 20.19
CA GLN A 252 -15.89 -7.25 19.47
C GLN A 252 -16.19 -8.56 20.20
N ARG A 253 -16.35 -9.64 19.41
CA ARG A 253 -16.46 -10.99 20.00
C ARG A 253 -15.11 -11.38 20.64
N PRO A 254 -15.08 -12.00 21.82
CA PRO A 254 -13.83 -12.36 22.53
C PRO A 254 -12.80 -13.09 21.64
N LYS A 255 -13.26 -14.01 20.79
CA LYS A 255 -12.41 -14.73 19.84
C LYS A 255 -11.67 -13.82 18.85
N ILE A 256 -12.28 -12.70 18.45
CA ILE A 256 -11.64 -11.71 17.56
C ILE A 256 -10.52 -10.97 18.30
N ILE A 257 -10.74 -10.60 19.56
CA ILE A 257 -9.71 -9.94 20.39
C ILE A 257 -8.49 -10.84 20.52
N VAL A 258 -8.70 -12.13 20.85
CA VAL A 258 -7.63 -13.13 20.91
C VAL A 258 -6.92 -13.29 19.56
N GLY A 259 -7.68 -13.35 18.47
CA GLY A 259 -7.12 -13.42 17.12
C GLY A 259 -6.25 -12.22 16.77
N CYS A 260 -6.70 -11.00 17.08
CA CYS A 260 -5.91 -9.77 16.88
C CYS A 260 -4.62 -9.79 17.71
N ALA A 261 -4.69 -10.21 18.98
CA ALA A 261 -3.53 -10.32 19.85
C ALA A 261 -2.50 -11.32 19.30
N LEU A 262 -2.96 -12.47 18.82
CA LEU A 262 -2.08 -13.48 18.21
C LEU A 262 -1.41 -12.97 16.93
N LEU A 263 -2.15 -12.31 16.04
CA LEU A 263 -1.56 -11.72 14.82
C LEU A 263 -0.53 -10.65 15.15
N PHE A 264 -0.80 -9.80 16.14
CA PHE A 264 0.17 -8.81 16.62
C PHE A 264 1.43 -9.47 17.16
N TRP A 265 1.28 -10.51 17.98
CA TRP A 265 2.40 -11.28 18.54
C TRP A 265 3.25 -11.92 17.44
N ILE A 266 2.62 -12.58 16.46
CA ILE A 266 3.31 -13.18 15.31
C ILE A 266 4.08 -12.11 14.53
N LYS A 267 3.44 -10.99 14.20
CA LYS A 267 4.08 -9.89 13.46
C LYS A 267 5.29 -9.33 14.20
N SER A 268 5.13 -9.03 15.49
CA SER A 268 6.20 -8.46 16.33
C SER A 268 7.40 -9.42 16.44
N ASN A 269 7.15 -10.71 16.71
CA ASN A 269 8.23 -11.71 16.79
C ASN A 269 8.92 -11.93 15.45
N SER A 270 8.17 -11.99 14.34
CA SER A 270 8.76 -12.11 13.00
C SER A 270 9.70 -10.95 12.68
N MET A 271 9.33 -9.73 13.07
CA MET A 271 10.17 -8.55 12.87
C MET A 271 11.45 -8.61 13.72
N ILE A 272 11.35 -9.01 14.99
CA ILE A 272 12.51 -9.19 15.88
C ILE A 272 13.48 -10.24 15.29
N MET A 273 12.97 -11.38 14.82
CA MET A 273 13.78 -12.41 14.18
C MET A 273 14.57 -11.90 12.98
N GLY A 274 14.02 -10.99 12.19
CA GLY A 274 14.72 -10.37 11.06
C GLY A 274 15.89 -9.48 11.44
N VAL A 275 15.89 -8.93 12.66
CA VAL A 275 16.95 -8.02 13.14
C VAL A 275 18.08 -8.77 13.85
N LEU A 276 17.84 -9.97 14.38
CA LEU A 276 18.84 -10.74 15.11
C LEU A 276 19.91 -11.34 14.16
N PRO A 277 21.21 -11.06 14.37
CA PRO A 277 22.29 -11.45 13.43
C PRO A 277 22.48 -12.97 13.24
N GLY A 278 21.98 -13.80 14.14
CA GLY A 278 22.21 -15.25 14.15
C GLY A 278 21.16 -16.12 13.43
N LEU A 279 20.03 -15.55 12.97
CA LEU A 279 18.91 -16.31 12.41
C LEU A 279 18.81 -16.18 10.86
N ARG A 280 19.87 -15.74 10.21
CA ARG A 280 19.93 -15.51 8.75
C ARG A 280 20.35 -16.74 7.93
N LYS A 281 20.32 -17.96 8.49
CA LYS A 281 20.61 -19.20 7.75
C LYS A 281 19.38 -19.78 7.09
#